data_7b51cacff450841aa9d6891ffa9d8941
#
_entry.id   7b51cacff450841aa9d6891ffa9d8941
#
_cell.length_a   1.000
_cell.length_b   1.000
_cell.length_c   1.000
_cell.angle_alpha   90.00
_cell.angle_beta   90.00
_cell.angle_gamma   90.00
#
_symmetry.space_group_name_H-M   'P 1'
#
loop_
_entity.id
_entity.type
_entity.pdbx_description
1 polymer ?
#
loop_
_entity_poly.entity_id
_entity_poly.type
_entity_poly.pdbx_seq_one_letter_code
_entity_poly.pdbx_strand_id
1 'polypeptide(L)'
;MTPSNENSIDLFKRHPHTDPSTLVMHSQRYSLGELSYAYYESAQTIASRFNGSAPSDIFLLPYLFLIRQAFELLLKDGILTLKELKIEHFRANPEELYKDKSPTVYLRNLGHNLKKLLKTFKKDFNSFDFPEKFPMEIDATLLLLHNADKSGTEFRYGTQPREEPAYIDSK
;
A
#
# COMPACT_ATOMS: atom_id res chain seq x y z
N MET A 1 -42.95 13.51 15.62
CA MET A 1 -41.76 13.25 16.42
C MET A 1 -41.07 12.03 15.83
N THR A 2 -40.06 12.22 15.04
CA THR A 2 -39.21 11.14 14.51
C THR A 2 -38.25 10.71 15.62
N PRO A 3 -38.10 9.41 15.93
CA PRO A 3 -37.11 8.97 16.92
C PRO A 3 -35.73 9.30 16.42
N SER A 4 -34.98 10.08 17.19
CA SER A 4 -33.56 10.31 17.00
C SER A 4 -32.82 8.99 17.11
N ASN A 5 -32.14 8.61 16.05
CA ASN A 5 -31.34 7.39 15.95
C ASN A 5 -30.06 7.60 16.76
N GLU A 6 -30.12 7.42 18.10
CA GLU A 6 -29.01 7.65 19.05
C GLU A 6 -27.97 6.52 19.09
N ASN A 7 -28.04 5.53 18.18
CA ASN A 7 -27.16 4.36 18.19
C ASN A 7 -26.18 4.29 17.00
N SER A 8 -25.80 5.42 16.39
CA SER A 8 -24.68 5.39 15.46
C SER A 8 -23.38 5.31 16.27
N ILE A 9 -22.72 4.15 16.25
CA ILE A 9 -21.36 3.99 16.78
C ILE A 9 -20.43 4.79 15.87
N ASP A 10 -19.97 5.95 16.34
CA ASP A 10 -18.93 6.71 15.68
C ASP A 10 -17.57 6.10 16.05
N LEU A 11 -17.08 5.20 15.22
CA LEU A 11 -15.80 4.50 15.41
C LEU A 11 -14.58 5.44 15.53
N PHE A 12 -14.74 6.69 15.11
CA PHE A 12 -13.66 7.69 15.10
C PHE A 12 -13.80 8.72 16.23
N LYS A 13 -14.88 8.65 17.00
CA LYS A 13 -15.09 9.58 18.09
C LYS A 13 -14.34 9.17 19.35
N ARG A 14 -13.40 9.99 19.80
CA ARG A 14 -12.69 9.75 21.04
C ARG A 14 -13.62 9.97 22.24
N HIS A 15 -13.88 8.91 22.99
CA HIS A 15 -14.62 9.01 24.24
C HIS A 15 -13.67 9.43 25.38
N PRO A 16 -14.00 10.49 26.16
CA PRO A 16 -13.07 11.09 27.13
C PRO A 16 -12.67 10.17 28.29
N HIS A 17 -13.36 9.05 28.48
CA HIS A 17 -13.11 8.10 29.58
C HIS A 17 -12.63 6.73 29.09
N THR A 18 -12.23 6.58 27.83
CA THR A 18 -11.76 5.28 27.32
C THR A 18 -10.29 5.11 27.65
N ASP A 19 -9.93 4.00 28.29
CA ASP A 19 -8.54 3.62 28.49
C ASP A 19 -7.85 3.48 27.14
N PRO A 20 -6.71 4.19 26.91
CA PRO A 20 -5.98 4.10 25.66
C PRO A 20 -5.62 2.68 25.23
N SER A 21 -5.40 1.76 26.19
CA SER A 21 -5.08 0.36 25.92
C SER A 21 -6.25 -0.44 25.31
N THR A 22 -7.48 0.06 25.44
CA THR A 22 -8.70 -0.57 24.90
C THR A 22 -9.14 0.02 23.55
N LEU A 23 -8.44 1.05 23.05
CA LEU A 23 -8.77 1.68 21.77
C LEU A 23 -8.29 0.80 20.61
N VAL A 24 -9.20 0.48 19.71
CA VAL A 24 -8.88 -0.23 18.46
C VAL A 24 -8.05 0.65 17.51
N MET A 25 -8.21 1.97 17.61
CA MET A 25 -7.41 2.93 16.83
C MET A 25 -6.83 4.00 17.76
N HIS A 26 -5.51 4.10 17.78
CA HIS A 26 -4.81 5.22 18.40
C HIS A 26 -4.87 6.44 17.47
N SER A 27 -4.96 7.65 18.05
CA SER A 27 -4.87 8.92 17.32
C SER A 27 -3.47 9.19 16.72
N GLN A 28 -2.53 8.26 16.87
CA GLN A 28 -1.20 8.38 16.26
C GLN A 28 -1.32 8.22 14.74
N ARG A 29 -0.67 9.14 14.04
CA ARG A 29 -0.52 9.03 12.58
C ARG A 29 0.57 8.01 12.30
N TYR A 30 0.17 6.86 11.81
CA TYR A 30 1.12 5.87 11.32
C TYR A 30 1.86 6.38 10.09
N SER A 31 3.15 6.09 10.00
CA SER A 31 3.93 6.29 8.78
C SER A 31 3.42 5.36 7.66
N LEU A 32 3.79 5.69 6.43
CA LEU A 32 3.45 4.81 5.28
C LEU A 32 4.15 3.45 5.41
N GLY A 33 5.36 3.41 5.98
CA GLY A 33 6.09 2.19 6.25
C GLY A 33 5.39 1.30 7.28
N GLU A 34 4.94 1.86 8.41
CA GLU A 34 4.18 1.12 9.43
C GLU A 34 2.86 0.56 8.86
N LEU A 35 2.14 1.36 8.06
CA LEU A 35 0.93 0.89 7.40
C LEU A 35 1.24 -0.20 6.37
N SER A 36 2.33 -0.07 5.59
CA SER A 36 2.79 -1.10 4.67
C SER A 36 3.01 -2.43 5.38
N TYR A 37 3.73 -2.40 6.50
CA TYR A 37 3.99 -3.57 7.33
C TYR A 37 2.70 -4.19 7.86
N ALA A 38 1.76 -3.39 8.36
CA ALA A 38 0.46 -3.87 8.86
C ALA A 38 -0.35 -4.58 7.75
N TYR A 39 -0.36 -4.04 6.53
CA TYR A 39 -1.00 -4.70 5.37
C TYR A 39 -0.31 -6.01 5.02
N TYR A 40 1.01 -6.05 5.05
CA TYR A 40 1.79 -7.27 4.80
C TYR A 40 1.49 -8.36 5.84
N GLU A 41 1.53 -8.06 7.14
CA GLU A 41 1.20 -9.00 8.22
C GLU A 41 -0.24 -9.52 8.11
N SER A 42 -1.18 -8.64 7.74
CA SER A 42 -2.57 -9.04 7.50
C SER A 42 -2.68 -10.01 6.33
N ALA A 43 -1.92 -9.78 5.25
CA ALA A 43 -1.85 -10.68 4.11
C ALA A 43 -1.28 -12.05 4.51
N GLN A 44 -0.19 -12.08 5.29
CA GLN A 44 0.41 -13.33 5.79
C GLN A 44 -0.58 -14.12 6.66
N THR A 45 -1.37 -13.43 7.47
CA THR A 45 -2.42 -14.07 8.28
C THR A 45 -3.49 -14.73 7.40
N ILE A 46 -3.87 -14.09 6.28
CA ILE A 46 -4.80 -14.70 5.32
C ILE A 46 -4.13 -15.88 4.62
N ALA A 47 -2.87 -15.71 4.16
CA ALA A 47 -2.13 -16.77 3.49
C ALA A 47 -1.98 -18.04 4.33
N SER A 48 -1.81 -17.91 5.65
CA SER A 48 -1.70 -19.05 6.57
C SER A 48 -2.97 -19.93 6.64
N ARG A 49 -4.10 -19.40 6.17
CA ARG A 49 -5.38 -20.13 6.08
C ARG A 49 -5.63 -20.77 4.72
N PHE A 50 -4.77 -20.53 3.78
CA PHE A 50 -4.89 -21.08 2.43
C PHE A 50 -4.39 -22.53 2.45
N ASN A 51 -5.27 -23.48 2.15
CA ASN A 51 -4.97 -24.91 2.20
C ASN A 51 -5.07 -25.61 0.83
N GLY A 52 -5.18 -24.82 -0.25
CA GLY A 52 -5.28 -25.35 -1.61
C GLY A 52 -6.62 -25.97 -1.97
N SER A 53 -7.65 -25.85 -1.12
CA SER A 53 -9.00 -26.34 -1.39
C SER A 53 -9.87 -25.24 -2.01
N ALA A 54 -10.82 -25.61 -2.86
CA ALA A 54 -11.73 -24.67 -3.53
C ALA A 54 -12.43 -23.65 -2.59
N PRO A 55 -12.87 -23.99 -1.37
CA PRO A 55 -13.41 -23.01 -0.44
C PRO A 55 -12.41 -21.92 0.00
N SER A 56 -11.08 -22.17 -0.15
CA SER A 56 -10.05 -21.21 0.20
C SER A 56 -9.86 -20.12 -0.88
N ASP A 57 -10.35 -20.31 -2.09
CA ASP A 57 -10.18 -19.37 -3.20
C ASP A 57 -10.80 -17.99 -2.91
N ILE A 58 -11.82 -17.94 -2.05
CA ILE A 58 -12.44 -16.69 -1.61
C ILE A 58 -11.44 -15.75 -0.93
N PHE A 59 -10.36 -16.27 -0.35
CA PHE A 59 -9.33 -15.48 0.32
C PHE A 59 -8.30 -14.90 -0.64
N LEU A 60 -8.24 -15.35 -1.88
CA LEU A 60 -7.21 -14.93 -2.84
C LEU A 60 -7.27 -13.45 -3.16
N LEU A 61 -8.46 -12.92 -3.49
CA LEU A 61 -8.60 -11.50 -3.81
C LEU A 61 -8.28 -10.58 -2.62
N PRO A 62 -8.79 -10.82 -1.41
CA PRO A 62 -8.37 -10.08 -0.22
C PRO A 62 -6.85 -10.16 0.02
N TYR A 63 -6.23 -11.32 -0.13
CA TYR A 63 -4.78 -11.49 -0.01
C TYR A 63 -4.03 -10.61 -1.02
N LEU A 64 -4.36 -10.72 -2.31
CA LEU A 64 -3.72 -9.95 -3.38
C LEU A 64 -3.92 -8.44 -3.18
N PHE A 65 -5.10 -8.03 -2.72
CA PHE A 65 -5.37 -6.64 -2.39
C PHE A 65 -4.43 -6.13 -1.28
N LEU A 66 -4.28 -6.87 -0.19
CA LEU A 66 -3.44 -6.48 0.94
C LEU A 66 -1.96 -6.44 0.54
N ILE A 67 -1.47 -7.43 -0.20
CA ILE A 67 -0.08 -7.45 -0.72
C ILE A 67 0.16 -6.25 -1.65
N ARG A 68 -0.77 -5.99 -2.55
CA ARG A 68 -0.67 -4.84 -3.46
C ARG A 68 -0.63 -3.52 -2.69
N GLN A 69 -1.48 -3.39 -1.67
CA GLN A 69 -1.53 -2.20 -0.83
C GLN A 69 -0.25 -2.02 -0.02
N ALA A 70 0.31 -3.11 0.52
CA ALA A 70 1.59 -3.09 1.21
C ALA A 70 2.70 -2.55 0.29
N PHE A 71 2.83 -3.09 -0.93
CA PHE A 71 3.84 -2.61 -1.88
C PHE A 71 3.62 -1.16 -2.33
N GLU A 72 2.39 -0.73 -2.52
CA GLU A 72 2.09 0.65 -2.87
C GLU A 72 2.58 1.62 -1.79
N LEU A 73 2.28 1.33 -0.53
CA LEU A 73 2.68 2.15 0.60
C LEU A 73 4.19 2.11 0.81
N LEU A 74 4.82 0.94 0.68
CA LEU A 74 6.28 0.79 0.76
C LEU A 74 7.01 1.61 -0.30
N LEU A 75 6.54 1.59 -1.55
CA LEU A 75 7.12 2.40 -2.62
C LEU A 75 6.95 3.90 -2.35
N LYS A 76 5.80 4.32 -1.85
CA LYS A 76 5.54 5.72 -1.49
C LYS A 76 6.45 6.19 -0.36
N ASP A 77 6.60 5.37 0.68
CA ASP A 77 7.49 5.62 1.81
C ASP A 77 8.95 5.74 1.35
N GLY A 78 9.41 4.77 0.58
CA GLY A 78 10.76 4.78 0.02
C GLY A 78 11.05 5.97 -0.91
N ILE A 79 10.06 6.41 -1.71
CA ILE A 79 10.19 7.63 -2.53
C ILE A 79 10.39 8.87 -1.64
N LEU A 80 9.64 9.00 -0.55
CA LEU A 80 9.82 10.11 0.39
C LEU A 80 11.18 10.04 1.06
N THR A 81 11.54 8.88 1.59
CA THR A 81 12.84 8.66 2.26
C THR A 81 14.01 9.01 1.34
N LEU A 82 14.00 8.56 0.08
CA LEU A 82 15.05 8.89 -0.88
C LEU A 82 15.10 10.39 -1.17
N LYS A 83 13.97 11.09 -1.21
CA LYS A 83 13.95 12.54 -1.40
C LYS A 83 14.46 13.29 -0.18
N GLU A 84 14.11 12.86 1.02
CA GLU A 84 14.62 13.42 2.27
C GLU A 84 16.14 13.23 2.37
N LEU A 85 16.66 12.06 2.04
CA LEU A 85 18.10 11.82 1.95
C LEU A 85 18.79 12.73 0.93
N LYS A 86 18.16 13.05 -0.20
CA LYS A 86 18.70 14.02 -1.16
C LYS A 86 18.77 15.43 -0.59
N ILE A 87 17.78 15.85 0.18
CA ILE A 87 17.78 17.15 0.83
C ILE A 87 18.88 17.21 1.89
N GLU A 88 18.97 16.21 2.73
CA GLU A 88 19.92 16.17 3.86
C GLU A 88 21.37 16.05 3.42
N HIS A 89 21.68 15.11 2.53
CA HIS A 89 23.07 14.78 2.17
C HIS A 89 23.58 15.52 0.94
N PHE A 90 22.72 15.82 -0.02
CA PHE A 90 23.11 16.48 -1.26
C PHE A 90 22.65 17.93 -1.36
N ARG A 91 21.99 18.47 -0.30
CA ARG A 91 21.44 19.82 -0.25
C ARG A 91 20.55 20.15 -1.46
N ALA A 92 19.83 19.13 -1.94
CA ALA A 92 18.91 19.29 -3.05
C ALA A 92 17.76 20.23 -2.68
N ASN A 93 17.31 21.04 -3.65
CA ASN A 93 16.18 21.95 -3.44
C ASN A 93 14.86 21.15 -3.30
N PRO A 94 14.16 21.26 -2.16
CA PRO A 94 12.87 20.58 -1.95
C PRO A 94 11.82 20.95 -2.99
N GLU A 95 11.75 22.21 -3.43
CA GLU A 95 10.78 22.68 -4.44
C GLU A 95 10.94 21.92 -5.74
N GLU A 96 12.16 21.76 -6.24
CA GLU A 96 12.45 20.99 -7.44
C GLU A 96 12.13 19.49 -7.26
N LEU A 97 12.51 18.89 -6.11
CA LEU A 97 12.28 17.47 -5.84
C LEU A 97 10.80 17.12 -5.77
N TYR A 98 9.99 18.00 -5.20
CA TYR A 98 8.55 17.81 -5.06
C TYR A 98 7.73 18.55 -6.13
N LYS A 99 8.39 19.20 -7.11
CA LYS A 99 7.75 19.97 -8.19
C LYS A 99 6.82 21.05 -7.65
N ASP A 100 7.33 21.88 -6.76
CA ASP A 100 6.61 23.00 -6.09
C ASP A 100 5.37 22.53 -5.30
N LYS A 101 5.38 21.29 -4.79
CA LYS A 101 4.26 20.72 -4.04
C LYS A 101 4.72 20.22 -2.69
N SER A 102 3.78 20.11 -1.76
CA SER A 102 4.06 19.39 -0.51
C SER A 102 4.28 17.88 -0.79
N PRO A 103 5.05 17.16 0.07
CA PRO A 103 5.25 15.71 -0.07
C PRO A 103 3.95 14.93 -0.23
N THR A 104 2.93 15.26 0.56
CA THR A 104 1.60 14.63 0.51
C THR A 104 0.92 14.83 -0.84
N VAL A 105 0.95 16.06 -1.38
CA VAL A 105 0.35 16.37 -2.69
C VAL A 105 1.14 15.70 -3.81
N TYR A 106 2.47 15.65 -3.69
CA TYR A 106 3.32 14.95 -4.64
C TYR A 106 2.95 13.45 -4.73
N LEU A 107 2.87 12.75 -3.59
CA LEU A 107 2.46 11.33 -3.55
C LEU A 107 1.04 11.11 -4.09
N ARG A 108 0.10 11.98 -3.75
CA ARG A 108 -1.28 11.91 -4.29
C ARG A 108 -1.30 11.99 -5.82
N ASN A 109 -0.45 12.82 -6.42
CA ASN A 109 -0.32 12.95 -7.86
C ASN A 109 0.34 11.74 -8.55
N LEU A 110 1.15 10.96 -7.82
CA LEU A 110 1.64 9.66 -8.31
C LEU A 110 0.50 8.64 -8.40
N GLY A 111 -0.52 8.79 -7.54
CA GLY A 111 -1.72 7.93 -7.51
C GLY A 111 -1.43 6.52 -7.00
N HIS A 112 -2.15 5.55 -7.58
CA HIS A 112 -2.13 4.13 -7.17
C HIS A 112 -1.48 3.21 -8.22
N ASN A 113 -0.83 3.77 -9.21
CA ASN A 113 -0.21 3.00 -10.30
C ASN A 113 1.16 2.47 -9.88
N LEU A 114 1.25 1.16 -9.56
CA LEU A 114 2.48 0.52 -9.08
C LEU A 114 3.65 0.67 -10.07
N LYS A 115 3.41 0.57 -11.37
CA LYS A 115 4.46 0.75 -12.40
C LYS A 115 5.03 2.16 -12.37
N LYS A 116 4.19 3.19 -12.20
CA LYS A 116 4.62 4.59 -12.08
C LYS A 116 5.40 4.82 -10.79
N LEU A 117 4.92 4.28 -9.67
CA LEU A 117 5.61 4.35 -8.37
C LEU A 117 6.97 3.67 -8.44
N LEU A 118 7.03 2.44 -8.94
CA LEU A 118 8.28 1.70 -9.13
C LEU A 118 9.29 2.45 -10.01
N LYS A 119 8.84 2.99 -11.15
CA LYS A 119 9.71 3.81 -12.02
C LYS A 119 10.26 5.03 -11.29
N THR A 120 9.43 5.71 -10.49
CA THR A 120 9.84 6.88 -9.71
C THR A 120 10.84 6.49 -8.63
N PHE A 121 10.56 5.42 -7.88
CA PHE A 121 11.47 4.90 -6.87
C PHE A 121 12.84 4.52 -7.47
N LYS A 122 12.85 3.71 -8.54
CA LYS A 122 14.10 3.28 -9.22
C LYS A 122 14.92 4.46 -9.74
N LYS A 123 14.25 5.49 -10.27
CA LYS A 123 14.95 6.72 -10.70
C LYS A 123 15.66 7.40 -9.53
N ASP A 124 14.96 7.55 -8.40
CA ASP A 124 15.53 8.19 -7.22
C ASP A 124 16.61 7.29 -6.58
N PHE A 125 16.40 5.97 -6.48
CA PHE A 125 17.37 4.99 -5.98
C PHE A 125 18.66 5.00 -6.79
N ASN A 126 18.58 4.90 -8.11
CA ASN A 126 19.75 4.87 -9.00
C ASN A 126 20.56 6.18 -8.99
N SER A 127 19.99 7.29 -8.48
CA SER A 127 20.71 8.56 -8.38
C SER A 127 21.66 8.64 -7.18
N PHE A 128 21.63 7.65 -6.27
CA PHE A 128 22.52 7.57 -5.12
C PHE A 128 23.81 6.79 -5.39
N ASP A 129 23.89 6.14 -6.56
CA ASP A 129 25.05 5.29 -6.92
C ASP A 129 25.37 4.24 -5.85
N PHE A 130 24.30 3.62 -5.29
CA PHE A 130 24.47 2.53 -4.33
C PHE A 130 25.20 1.36 -4.99
N PRO A 131 26.07 0.63 -4.25
CA PRO A 131 26.76 -0.56 -4.78
C PRO A 131 25.77 -1.68 -5.13
N GLU A 132 24.63 -1.75 -4.43
CA GLU A 132 23.58 -2.71 -4.69
C GLU A 132 22.64 -2.21 -5.80
N LYS A 133 22.35 -3.10 -6.73
CA LYS A 133 21.31 -2.86 -7.74
C LYS A 133 19.92 -3.20 -7.18
N PHE A 134 18.92 -2.52 -7.68
CA PHE A 134 17.53 -2.88 -7.35
C PHE A 134 17.24 -4.33 -7.79
N PRO A 135 16.72 -5.20 -6.89
CA PRO A 135 16.51 -6.62 -7.18
C PRO A 135 15.52 -6.84 -8.31
N MET A 136 15.89 -7.67 -9.29
CA MET A 136 15.05 -7.96 -10.46
C MET A 136 13.78 -8.72 -10.08
N GLU A 137 13.82 -9.55 -9.05
CA GLU A 137 12.70 -10.34 -8.55
C GLU A 137 11.58 -9.43 -8.03
N ILE A 138 11.94 -8.37 -7.32
CA ILE A 138 10.98 -7.37 -6.83
C ILE A 138 10.37 -6.61 -8.01
N ASP A 139 11.20 -6.23 -8.98
CA ASP A 139 10.73 -5.56 -10.21
C ASP A 139 9.67 -6.41 -10.95
N ALA A 140 9.98 -7.69 -11.16
CA ALA A 140 9.09 -8.64 -11.81
C ALA A 140 7.76 -8.82 -11.04
N THR A 141 7.84 -9.02 -9.72
CA THR A 141 6.67 -9.22 -8.86
C THR A 141 5.75 -7.99 -8.87
N LEU A 142 6.31 -6.79 -8.77
CA LEU A 142 5.53 -5.55 -8.81
C LEU A 142 4.86 -5.32 -10.17
N LEU A 143 5.52 -5.71 -11.26
CA LEU A 143 4.93 -5.64 -12.59
C LEU A 143 3.81 -6.67 -12.78
N LEU A 144 3.93 -7.89 -12.23
CA LEU A 144 2.85 -8.88 -12.21
C LEU A 144 1.64 -8.35 -11.45
N LEU A 145 1.82 -7.84 -10.25
CA LEU A 145 0.73 -7.24 -9.47
C LEU A 145 0.09 -6.05 -10.20
N HIS A 146 0.90 -5.20 -10.84
CA HIS A 146 0.37 -4.09 -11.62
C HIS A 146 -0.45 -4.55 -12.83
N ASN A 147 0.01 -5.58 -13.55
CA ASN A 147 -0.70 -6.08 -14.72
C ASN A 147 -2.03 -6.76 -14.33
N ALA A 148 -2.07 -7.41 -13.17
CA ALA A 148 -3.27 -8.05 -12.63
C ALA A 148 -4.31 -7.03 -12.11
N ASP A 149 -3.85 -5.87 -11.62
CA ASP A 149 -4.71 -4.79 -11.12
C ASP A 149 -4.09 -3.41 -11.46
N LYS A 150 -4.34 -2.94 -12.67
CA LYS A 150 -3.75 -1.69 -13.19
C LYS A 150 -4.27 -0.45 -12.47
N SER A 151 -5.53 -0.46 -12.08
CA SER A 151 -6.23 0.66 -11.45
C SER A 151 -6.10 0.68 -9.92
N GLY A 152 -5.82 -0.46 -9.29
CA GLY A 152 -5.88 -0.64 -7.85
C GLY A 152 -7.29 -0.95 -7.33
N THR A 153 -8.21 -1.33 -8.20
CA THR A 153 -9.61 -1.58 -7.85
C THR A 153 -10.08 -3.00 -8.15
N GLU A 154 -9.38 -3.73 -9.01
CA GLU A 154 -9.83 -5.06 -9.48
C GLU A 154 -9.80 -6.10 -8.35
N PHE A 155 -8.76 -6.09 -7.52
CA PHE A 155 -8.70 -6.98 -6.36
C PHE A 155 -9.72 -6.64 -5.25
N ARG A 156 -10.24 -5.40 -5.23
CA ARG A 156 -11.26 -4.98 -4.25
C ARG A 156 -12.64 -5.52 -4.58
N TYR A 157 -12.99 -5.51 -5.84
CA TYR A 157 -14.39 -5.70 -6.27
C TYR A 157 -14.59 -6.95 -7.12
N GLY A 158 -13.52 -7.57 -7.61
CA GLY A 158 -13.63 -8.73 -8.49
C GLY A 158 -14.45 -8.44 -9.78
N THR A 159 -14.44 -7.19 -10.24
CA THR A 159 -15.46 -6.64 -11.14
C THR A 159 -15.26 -6.94 -12.63
N GLN A 160 -14.21 -7.65 -13.00
CA GLN A 160 -14.09 -8.08 -14.39
C GLN A 160 -14.66 -9.51 -14.52
N PRO A 161 -15.73 -9.72 -15.30
CA PRO A 161 -16.05 -11.07 -15.74
C PRO A 161 -14.86 -11.57 -16.56
N ARG A 162 -14.08 -12.48 -15.99
CA ARG A 162 -13.04 -13.16 -16.74
C ARG A 162 -13.76 -14.06 -17.73
N GLU A 163 -13.54 -13.85 -19.00
CA GLU A 163 -14.10 -14.70 -20.06
C GLU A 163 -13.58 -16.14 -19.97
N GLU A 164 -12.45 -16.35 -19.24
CA GLU A 164 -11.89 -17.68 -18.95
C GLU A 164 -11.43 -17.80 -17.51
N PRO A 165 -11.57 -18.98 -16.87
CA PRO A 165 -11.08 -19.23 -15.53
C PRO A 165 -9.54 -19.10 -15.51
N ALA A 166 -9.02 -18.24 -14.64
CA ALA A 166 -7.59 -18.16 -14.40
C ALA A 166 -7.16 -19.27 -13.45
N TYR A 167 -6.35 -20.20 -13.92
CA TYR A 167 -5.68 -21.17 -13.07
C TYR A 167 -4.39 -20.55 -12.51
N ILE A 168 -4.27 -20.54 -11.20
CA ILE A 168 -3.00 -20.23 -10.53
C ILE A 168 -2.39 -21.56 -10.13
N ASP A 169 -1.25 -21.91 -10.74
CA ASP A 169 -0.51 -23.12 -10.38
C ASP A 169 0.12 -22.90 -9.00
N SER A 170 -0.34 -23.66 -8.03
CA SER A 170 0.10 -23.60 -6.62
C SER A 170 1.28 -24.55 -6.40
N LYS A 171 2.39 -24.35 -7.12
CA LYS A 171 3.65 -25.04 -6.82
C LYS A 171 4.53 -24.21 -5.93
#